data_e9b932c116606729d2b8fc98239da413
#
_entry.id   e9b932c116606729d2b8fc98239da413
#
_cell.length_a   1.000
_cell.length_b   1.000
_cell.length_c   1.000
_cell.angle_alpha   90.00
_cell.angle_beta   90.00
_cell.angle_gamma   90.00
#
_symmetry.space_group_name_H-M   'P 1'
#
loop_
_entity.id
_entity.type
_entity.pdbx_description
1 polymer ?
#
loop_
_entity_poly.entity_id
_entity_poly.type
_entity_poly.pdbx_seq_one_letter_code
_entity_poly.pdbx_strand_id
1 'polypeptide(L)'
;LAIKNNSKVKTSIKNIDLVTIDLKKPPKYNLYNNLAYGIFFSVNIKNLSTIKNYISENFQTLSYFGFKREILTNLIVKKRFRGIDRIVPIGSAFEMNLVWDGYDLIKSMTRSIS
;
A
#
# COMPACT_ATOMS: atom_id res chain seq x y z
N LEU A 1 5.99 2.99 23.06
CA LEU A 1 5.43 4.15 23.83
C LEU A 1 4.63 5.11 22.92
N ALA A 2 5.09 5.45 21.71
CA ALA A 2 4.36 6.32 20.78
C ALA A 2 3.06 5.69 20.24
N ILE A 3 2.97 4.37 20.19
CA ILE A 3 1.78 3.64 19.73
C ILE A 3 0.66 3.73 20.78
N LYS A 4 0.98 3.70 22.07
CA LYS A 4 0.00 3.69 23.17
C LYS A 4 -0.92 4.90 23.20
N ASN A 5 -0.45 6.07 22.80
CA ASN A 5 -1.23 7.31 22.83
C ASN A 5 -2.04 7.59 21.55
N ASN A 6 -1.77 6.85 20.48
CA ASN A 6 -2.37 7.08 19.15
C ASN A 6 -3.29 5.94 18.69
N SER A 7 -3.40 4.83 19.43
CA SER A 7 -4.04 3.62 18.95
C SER A 7 -5.09 3.04 19.89
N LYS A 8 -6.13 2.47 19.30
CA LYS A 8 -6.94 1.42 19.91
C LYS A 8 -6.55 0.12 19.25
N VAL A 9 -5.98 -0.81 20.00
CA VAL A 9 -5.69 -2.15 19.51
C VAL A 9 -7.00 -2.93 19.48
N LYS A 10 -7.45 -3.32 18.30
CA LYS A 10 -8.49 -4.33 18.13
C LYS A 10 -7.82 -5.60 17.67
N THR A 11 -7.85 -6.60 18.52
CA THR A 11 -7.43 -7.94 18.15
C THR A 11 -8.66 -8.66 17.58
N SER A 12 -8.72 -8.87 16.29
CA SER A 12 -9.73 -9.72 15.69
C SER A 12 -9.10 -11.08 15.45
N ILE A 13 -9.35 -12.03 16.34
CA ILE A 13 -8.91 -13.42 16.17
C ILE A 13 -10.14 -14.31 16.12
N LYS A 14 -10.40 -14.86 14.96
CA LYS A 14 -10.97 -16.20 14.82
C LYS A 14 -10.12 -16.93 13.77
N ASN A 15 -9.24 -17.80 14.24
CA ASN A 15 -8.46 -18.78 13.48
C ASN A 15 -7.32 -18.30 12.57
N ILE A 16 -6.87 -17.07 12.64
CA ILE A 16 -5.68 -16.58 11.92
C ILE A 16 -4.96 -15.61 12.86
N ASP A 17 -3.64 -15.73 12.93
CA ASP A 17 -2.78 -14.81 13.68
C ASP A 17 -2.70 -13.44 13.00
N LEU A 18 -3.84 -12.75 12.95
CA LEU A 18 -3.98 -11.44 12.32
C LEU A 18 -4.26 -10.41 13.41
N VAL A 19 -3.37 -9.45 13.54
CA VAL A 19 -3.49 -8.34 14.48
C VAL A 19 -3.72 -7.04 13.72
N THR A 20 -4.85 -6.39 13.96
CA THR A 20 -5.13 -5.05 13.42
C THR A 20 -4.98 -4.02 14.52
N ILE A 21 -4.19 -3.00 14.26
CA ILE A 21 -3.97 -1.87 15.15
C ILE A 21 -4.64 -0.63 14.55
N ASP A 22 -5.76 -0.22 15.13
CA ASP A 22 -6.47 0.98 14.70
C ASP A 22 -5.74 2.24 15.19
N LEU A 23 -5.33 3.08 14.26
CA LEU A 23 -4.65 4.33 14.54
C LEU A 23 -5.56 5.53 14.25
N LYS A 24 -5.46 6.56 15.06
CA LYS A 24 -6.14 7.85 14.80
C LYS A 24 -5.49 8.64 13.66
N LYS A 25 -4.18 8.45 13.49
CA LYS A 25 -3.36 9.05 12.42
C LYS A 25 -2.38 7.99 11.93
N PRO A 26 -2.02 8.00 10.66
CA PRO A 26 -1.00 7.10 10.16
C PRO A 26 0.30 7.23 10.92
N PRO A 27 1.01 6.15 11.15
CA PRO A 27 2.30 6.17 11.82
C PRO A 27 3.33 6.85 10.93
N LYS A 28 4.38 7.37 11.54
CA LYS A 28 5.56 7.81 10.79
C LYS A 28 6.21 6.61 10.11
N TYR A 29 6.79 6.83 8.95
CA TYR A 29 7.36 5.81 8.07
C TYR A 29 8.26 4.78 8.77
N ASN A 30 9.08 5.20 9.72
CA ASN A 30 9.98 4.32 10.46
C ASN A 30 9.28 3.23 11.31
N LEU A 31 7.98 3.37 11.60
CA LEU A 31 7.21 2.35 12.32
C LEU A 31 6.76 1.19 11.41
N TYR A 32 6.71 1.39 10.09
CA TYR A 32 6.32 0.33 9.15
C TYR A 32 7.40 -0.75 9.00
N ASN A 33 8.67 -0.40 9.16
CA ASN A 33 9.78 -1.33 8.93
C ASN A 33 9.83 -2.49 9.93
N ASN A 34 9.09 -2.40 11.04
CA ASN A 34 9.09 -3.41 12.10
C ASN A 34 7.80 -4.25 12.13
N LEU A 35 6.94 -4.08 11.15
CA LEU A 35 5.69 -4.84 11.07
C LEU A 35 5.81 -5.93 10.03
N ALA A 36 5.62 -7.14 10.50
CA ALA A 36 5.58 -8.34 9.69
C ALA A 36 4.61 -9.33 10.33
N TYR A 37 4.40 -10.48 9.71
CA TYR A 37 3.74 -11.62 10.35
C TYR A 37 2.29 -11.37 10.78
N GLY A 38 1.48 -10.78 9.90
CA GLY A 38 0.04 -10.64 10.16
C GLY A 38 -0.34 -9.43 11.03
N ILE A 39 0.57 -8.47 11.24
CA ILE A 39 0.26 -7.21 11.92
C ILE A 39 -0.04 -6.11 10.90
N PHE A 40 -1.22 -5.49 11.01
CA PHE A 40 -1.68 -4.44 10.09
C PHE A 40 -2.07 -3.18 10.85
N PHE A 41 -1.74 -2.02 10.29
CA PHE A 41 -2.29 -0.75 10.73
C PHE A 41 -3.57 -0.42 9.96
N SER A 42 -4.59 0.00 10.67
CA SER A 42 -5.84 0.49 10.13
C SER A 42 -6.00 1.97 10.46
N VAL A 43 -6.36 2.76 9.46
CA VAL A 43 -6.61 4.20 9.62
C VAL A 43 -7.86 4.59 8.84
N ASN A 44 -8.80 5.26 9.49
CA ASN A 44 -9.95 5.83 8.83
C ASN A 44 -9.60 7.18 8.21
N ILE A 45 -9.79 7.30 6.90
CA ILE A 45 -9.60 8.55 6.17
C ILE A 45 -10.92 9.06 5.61
N LYS A 46 -11.16 10.37 5.72
CA LYS A 46 -12.37 11.01 5.21
C LYS A 46 -12.30 11.31 3.70
N ASN A 47 -11.09 11.49 3.18
CA ASN A 47 -10.84 11.85 1.80
C ASN A 47 -9.71 11.01 1.23
N LEU A 48 -9.99 10.34 0.12
CA LEU A 48 -9.05 9.45 -0.55
C LEU A 48 -7.75 10.17 -0.98
N SER A 49 -7.84 11.46 -1.33
CA SER A 49 -6.66 12.24 -1.72
C SER A 49 -5.64 12.44 -0.59
N THR A 50 -6.05 12.27 0.66
CA THR A 50 -5.15 12.37 1.81
C THR A 50 -4.18 11.20 1.92
N ILE A 51 -4.44 10.09 1.21
CA ILE A 51 -3.53 8.94 1.14
C ILE A 51 -2.14 9.37 0.69
N LYS A 52 -2.02 10.38 -0.18
CA LYS A 52 -0.73 10.91 -0.63
C LYS A 52 0.21 11.25 0.52
N ASN A 53 -0.32 11.76 1.64
CA ASN A 53 0.48 12.18 2.79
C ASN A 53 1.08 10.99 3.56
N TYR A 54 0.66 9.77 3.23
CA TYR A 54 1.02 8.54 3.94
C TYR A 54 1.84 7.59 3.08
N ILE A 55 1.88 7.82 1.77
CA ILE A 55 2.67 7.06 0.82
C ILE A 55 4.04 7.70 0.68
N SER A 56 5.07 6.87 0.75
CA SER A 56 6.46 7.24 0.49
C SER A 56 7.00 6.48 -0.73
N GLU A 57 8.18 6.83 -1.19
CA GLU A 57 8.83 6.20 -2.36
C GLU A 57 9.12 4.70 -2.18
N ASN A 58 9.00 4.18 -0.96
CA ASN A 58 9.24 2.76 -0.66
C ASN A 58 7.97 1.89 -0.72
N PHE A 59 6.80 2.49 -0.99
CA PHE A 59 5.59 1.74 -1.26
C PHE A 59 5.58 1.37 -2.74
N GLN A 60 5.39 0.12 -3.08
CA GLN A 60 5.38 -0.33 -4.47
C GLN A 60 3.97 -0.64 -4.95
N THR A 61 3.18 -1.33 -4.13
CA THR A 61 1.87 -1.84 -4.53
C THR A 61 0.75 -1.25 -3.68
N LEU A 62 -0.27 -0.72 -4.34
CA LEU A 62 -1.54 -0.33 -3.74
C LEU A 62 -2.59 -1.41 -4.03
N SER A 63 -2.99 -2.16 -3.01
CA SER A 63 -4.12 -3.08 -3.11
C SER A 63 -5.42 -2.36 -2.73
N TYR A 64 -6.50 -2.64 -3.46
CA TYR A 64 -7.77 -1.97 -3.24
C TYR A 64 -8.96 -2.93 -3.20
N PHE A 65 -10.03 -2.48 -2.55
CA PHE A 65 -11.33 -3.12 -2.53
C PHE A 65 -12.45 -2.07 -2.53
N GLY A 66 -13.52 -2.32 -3.29
CA GLY A 66 -14.68 -1.42 -3.34
C GLY A 66 -14.51 -0.14 -4.17
N PHE A 67 -13.40 0.00 -4.91
CA PHE A 67 -13.14 1.12 -5.82
C PHE A 67 -13.02 0.62 -7.27
N LYS A 68 -13.27 1.52 -8.23
CA LYS A 68 -12.84 1.29 -9.62
C LYS A 68 -11.36 1.66 -9.75
N ARG A 69 -10.60 0.82 -10.44
CA ARG A 69 -9.16 1.02 -10.65
C ARG A 69 -8.83 2.37 -11.26
N GLU A 70 -9.65 2.81 -12.22
CA GLU A 70 -9.47 4.07 -12.94
C GLU A 70 -9.52 5.29 -12.01
N ILE A 71 -10.37 5.25 -10.98
CA ILE A 71 -10.46 6.33 -9.97
C ILE A 71 -9.13 6.46 -9.22
N LEU A 72 -8.54 5.34 -8.82
CA LEU A 72 -7.28 5.30 -8.10
C LEU A 72 -6.12 5.72 -9.01
N THR A 73 -6.07 5.19 -10.23
CA THR A 73 -5.05 5.56 -11.21
C THR A 73 -5.08 7.06 -11.52
N ASN A 74 -6.26 7.62 -11.77
CA ASN A 74 -6.42 9.05 -12.02
C ASN A 74 -6.00 9.90 -10.82
N LEU A 75 -6.34 9.46 -9.60
CA LEU A 75 -5.92 10.13 -8.37
C LEU A 75 -4.40 10.15 -8.23
N ILE A 76 -3.75 9.00 -8.44
CA ILE A 76 -2.30 8.83 -8.31
C ILE A 76 -1.57 9.71 -9.32
N VAL A 77 -1.98 9.67 -10.58
CA VAL A 77 -1.40 10.48 -11.65
C VAL A 77 -1.63 11.98 -11.39
N LYS A 78 -2.88 12.39 -11.16
CA LYS A 78 -3.24 13.80 -10.95
C LYS A 78 -2.53 14.41 -9.73
N LYS A 79 -2.38 13.66 -8.67
CA LYS A 79 -1.74 14.12 -7.43
C LYS A 79 -0.23 13.82 -7.39
N ARG A 80 0.31 13.18 -8.44
CA ARG A 80 1.74 12.82 -8.55
C ARG A 80 2.21 12.08 -7.30
N PHE A 81 1.60 10.93 -7.01
CA PHE A 81 2.08 10.06 -5.96
C PHE A 81 3.42 9.47 -6.38
N ARG A 82 4.36 9.42 -5.46
CA ARG A 82 5.61 8.70 -5.65
C ARG A 82 5.54 7.40 -4.87
N GLY A 83 6.10 6.33 -5.44
CA GLY A 83 6.21 5.04 -4.77
C GLY A 83 4.98 4.12 -4.96
N ILE A 84 4.05 4.42 -5.86
CA ILE A 84 3.01 3.49 -6.27
C ILE A 84 3.23 3.15 -7.74
N ASP A 85 3.79 1.97 -7.97
CA ASP A 85 4.09 1.45 -9.30
C ASP A 85 3.02 0.48 -9.77
N ARG A 86 2.24 -0.07 -8.83
CA ARG A 86 1.26 -1.10 -9.10
C ARG A 86 -0.04 -0.88 -8.34
N ILE A 87 -1.18 -1.03 -9.02
CA ILE A 87 -2.53 -0.93 -8.44
C ILE A 87 -3.27 -2.22 -8.77
N VAL A 88 -3.64 -2.99 -7.76
CA VAL A 88 -4.25 -4.31 -7.91
C VAL A 88 -5.42 -4.53 -6.95
N PRO A 89 -6.41 -5.37 -7.31
CA PRO A 89 -7.41 -5.82 -6.34
C PRO A 89 -6.75 -6.54 -5.16
N ILE A 90 -7.40 -6.52 -3.98
CA ILE A 90 -6.99 -7.35 -2.85
C ILE A 90 -6.98 -8.83 -3.28
N GLY A 91 -5.92 -9.53 -2.92
CA GLY A 91 -5.67 -10.91 -3.33
C GLY A 91 -4.72 -11.06 -4.52
N SER A 92 -4.60 -10.04 -5.39
CA SER A 92 -3.78 -10.09 -6.61
C SER A 92 -2.38 -9.49 -6.46
N ALA A 93 -1.91 -9.24 -5.24
CA ALA A 93 -0.62 -8.60 -5.01
C ALA A 93 0.57 -9.45 -5.48
N PHE A 94 0.43 -10.79 -5.48
CA PHE A 94 1.48 -11.72 -5.89
C PHE A 94 1.31 -12.26 -7.32
N GLU A 95 0.29 -11.81 -8.06
CA GLU A 95 0.14 -12.20 -9.46
C GLU A 95 1.26 -11.56 -10.29
N MET A 96 2.10 -12.40 -10.86
CA MET A 96 3.19 -11.94 -11.75
C MET A 96 2.64 -11.46 -13.08
N ASN A 97 3.20 -10.35 -13.59
CA ASN A 97 2.89 -9.81 -14.90
C ASN A 97 4.18 -9.36 -15.58
N LEU A 98 4.14 -9.15 -16.90
CA LEU A 98 5.27 -8.65 -17.67
C LEU A 98 5.70 -7.22 -17.29
N VAL A 99 4.79 -6.45 -16.72
CA VAL A 99 5.12 -5.18 -16.07
C VAL A 99 5.11 -5.40 -14.56
N TRP A 100 6.27 -5.32 -13.94
CA TRP A 100 6.46 -5.53 -12.51
C TRP A 100 7.17 -4.34 -11.88
N ASP A 101 6.62 -3.83 -10.77
CA ASP A 101 7.17 -2.69 -10.03
C ASP A 101 7.55 -1.48 -10.91
N GLY A 102 6.71 -1.20 -11.91
CA GLY A 102 6.94 -0.09 -12.85
C GLY A 102 7.90 -0.41 -14.01
N TYR A 103 8.49 -1.60 -14.03
CA TYR A 103 9.42 -2.03 -15.10
C TYR A 103 8.74 -2.95 -16.11
N ASP A 104 8.90 -2.66 -17.39
CA ASP A 104 8.63 -3.61 -18.46
C ASP A 104 9.77 -4.63 -18.51
N LEU A 105 9.50 -5.85 -18.04
CA LEU A 105 10.51 -6.90 -17.91
C LEU A 105 11.10 -7.29 -19.27
N ILE A 106 10.28 -7.37 -20.32
CA ILE A 106 10.78 -7.72 -21.68
C ILE A 106 11.74 -6.64 -22.15
N LYS A 107 11.34 -5.37 -22.07
CA LYS A 107 12.18 -4.25 -22.49
C LYS A 107 13.46 -4.15 -21.66
N SER A 108 13.38 -4.44 -20.37
CA SER A 108 14.54 -4.38 -19.46
C SER A 108 15.54 -5.52 -19.69
N MET A 109 15.08 -6.66 -20.23
CA MET A 109 15.90 -7.86 -20.46
C MET A 109 16.37 -8.01 -21.91
N THR A 110 15.99 -7.09 -22.80
CA THR A 110 16.36 -7.13 -24.22
C THR A 110 17.27 -5.96 -24.61
N ARG A 111 18.07 -6.15 -25.64
CA ARG A 111 18.86 -5.08 -26.29
C ARG A 111 18.31 -4.82 -27.68
N SER A 112 18.12 -3.56 -28.02
CA SER A 112 17.87 -3.14 -29.39
C SER A 112 19.21 -2.90 -30.06
N ILE A 113 19.39 -3.49 -31.26
CA ILE A 113 20.50 -3.20 -32.14
C ILE A 113 19.95 -2.27 -33.21
N SER A 114 20.44 -1.06 -33.26
CA SER A 114 20.11 -0.06 -34.28
C SER A 114 21.24 0.04 -35.28
#